data_2a539884109258f92e3b22bc709ef9c1
#
_entry.id   2a539884109258f92e3b22bc709ef9c1
#
_cell.length_a   1.000
_cell.length_b   1.000
_cell.length_c   1.000
_cell.angle_alpha   90.00
_cell.angle_beta   90.00
_cell.angle_gamma   90.00
#
_symmetry.space_group_name_H-M   'P 1'
#
loop_
_entity.id
_entity.type
_entity.pdbx_description
1 polymer ?
#
loop_
_entity_poly.entity_id
_entity_poly.type
_entity_poly.pdbx_seq_one_letter_code
_entity_poly.pdbx_strand_id
1 'polypeptide(L)'
;MLNNLLKEIQSYANPEKAKIYQRFFKTGKGEYGEGDIFLGLTMPQQREIAKKYKELSFSQINKLLDSKIHEHRMQAGILLTKKAKLFPEETFNFYLKHAKKFNNWDLVDVTCTRTVGEFLLDKPKQRKILY
;
A
#
# COMPACT_ATOMS: atom_id res chain seq x y z
N MET A 1 5.72 17.46 2.77
CA MET A 1 4.65 16.53 3.21
C MET A 1 5.13 15.09 3.29
N LEU A 2 5.79 14.57 2.26
CA LEU A 2 6.31 13.20 2.26
C LEU A 2 7.28 12.93 3.40
N ASN A 3 8.23 13.83 3.64
CA ASN A 3 9.21 13.67 4.72
C ASN A 3 8.56 13.60 6.09
N ASN A 4 7.51 14.40 6.32
CA ASN A 4 6.77 14.37 7.57
C ASN A 4 6.03 13.04 7.74
N LEU A 5 5.46 12.51 6.68
CA LEU A 5 4.81 11.21 6.68
C LEU A 5 5.79 10.11 7.07
N LEU A 6 6.97 10.08 6.44
CA LEU A 6 8.00 9.08 6.73
C LEU A 6 8.47 9.14 8.18
N LYS A 7 8.64 10.35 8.72
CA LYS A 7 9.01 10.52 10.13
C LYS A 7 7.93 10.03 11.07
N GLU A 8 6.66 10.29 10.75
CA GLU A 8 5.55 9.84 11.57
C GLU A 8 5.45 8.32 11.57
N ILE A 9 5.58 7.68 10.41
CA ILE A 9 5.62 6.22 10.33
C ILE A 9 6.73 5.66 11.21
N GLN A 10 7.93 6.23 11.12
CA GLN A 10 9.07 5.77 11.90
C GLN A 10 8.84 5.91 13.40
N SER A 11 8.10 6.94 13.83
CA SER A 11 7.83 7.17 15.24
C SER A 11 7.00 6.07 15.91
N TYR A 12 6.27 5.28 15.13
CA TYR A 12 5.47 4.16 15.62
C TYR A 12 6.18 2.81 15.49
N ALA A 13 7.44 2.80 15.05
CA ALA A 13 8.18 1.55 14.85
C ALA A 13 8.25 0.74 16.15
N ASN A 14 7.99 -0.57 16.03
CA ASN A 14 8.01 -1.52 17.15
C ASN A 14 8.82 -2.75 16.73
N PRO A 15 10.07 -2.88 17.22
CA PRO A 15 10.94 -4.00 16.81
C PRO A 15 10.37 -5.38 17.10
N GLU A 16 9.66 -5.56 18.20
CA GLU A 16 9.07 -6.86 18.54
C GLU A 16 7.98 -7.28 17.54
N LYS A 17 7.08 -6.35 17.21
CA LYS A 17 6.05 -6.59 16.20
C LYS A 17 6.67 -6.77 14.81
N ALA A 18 7.72 -6.04 14.51
CA ALA A 18 8.43 -6.19 13.24
C ALA A 18 8.95 -7.61 13.04
N LYS A 19 9.52 -8.22 14.07
CA LYS A 19 9.99 -9.60 14.02
C LYS A 19 8.86 -10.59 13.76
N ILE A 20 7.72 -10.38 14.42
CA ILE A 20 6.54 -11.24 14.23
C ILE A 20 6.04 -11.14 12.79
N TYR A 21 5.93 -9.92 12.25
CA TYR A 21 5.46 -9.69 10.89
C TYR A 21 6.40 -10.28 9.85
N GLN A 22 7.70 -10.16 10.06
CA GLN A 22 8.68 -10.73 9.13
C GLN A 22 8.55 -12.26 9.01
N ARG A 23 8.25 -12.93 10.11
CA ARG A 23 7.99 -14.38 10.08
C ARG A 23 6.65 -14.70 9.43
N PHE A 24 5.61 -13.93 9.78
CA PHE A 24 4.25 -14.17 9.27
C PHE A 24 4.18 -13.97 7.75
N PHE A 25 4.79 -12.91 7.24
CA PHE A 25 4.78 -12.58 5.81
C PHE A 25 5.91 -13.24 5.02
N LYS A 26 6.66 -14.15 5.64
CA LYS A 26 7.69 -14.97 4.99
C LYS A 26 8.66 -14.14 4.14
N THR A 27 9.46 -13.32 4.83
CA THR A 27 10.43 -12.42 4.18
C THR A 27 11.80 -13.04 3.99
N GLY A 28 12.01 -14.28 4.41
CA GLY A 28 13.28 -14.99 4.27
C GLY A 28 13.62 -15.26 2.81
N LYS A 29 14.88 -15.63 2.59
CA LYS A 29 15.39 -15.92 1.24
C LYS A 29 14.58 -17.05 0.60
N GLY A 30 14.10 -16.84 -0.63
CA GLY A 30 13.28 -17.79 -1.36
C GLY A 30 11.81 -17.81 -0.99
N GLU A 31 11.39 -17.04 0.01
CA GLU A 31 9.98 -16.91 0.39
C GLU A 31 9.31 -15.78 -0.38
N TYR A 32 7.95 -15.78 -0.43
CA TYR A 32 7.22 -14.84 -1.30
C TYR A 32 7.41 -13.36 -0.92
N GLY A 33 7.71 -13.07 0.35
CA GLY A 33 7.96 -11.71 0.84
C GLY A 33 9.43 -11.36 0.94
N GLU A 34 10.30 -12.07 0.23
CA GLU A 34 11.74 -11.86 0.31
C GLU A 34 12.12 -10.38 0.09
N GLY A 35 12.94 -9.87 0.99
CA GLY A 35 13.45 -8.50 0.92
C GLY A 35 12.59 -7.46 1.60
N ASP A 36 11.37 -7.78 2.04
CA ASP A 36 10.54 -6.84 2.77
C ASP A 36 11.08 -6.57 4.17
N ILE A 37 11.05 -5.32 4.56
CA ILE A 37 11.45 -4.85 5.89
C ILE A 37 10.21 -4.34 6.60
N PHE A 38 10.02 -4.73 7.86
CA PHE A 38 8.89 -4.30 8.67
C PHE A 38 9.35 -3.40 9.81
N LEU A 39 8.58 -2.34 10.08
CA LEU A 39 8.77 -1.46 11.22
C LEU A 39 7.93 -1.87 12.42
N GLY A 40 6.83 -2.59 12.18
CA GLY A 40 5.96 -3.10 13.24
C GLY A 40 4.76 -2.22 13.57
N LEU A 41 4.24 -1.48 12.59
CA LEU A 41 3.01 -0.73 12.79
C LEU A 41 1.78 -1.63 12.64
N THR A 42 0.73 -1.31 13.41
CA THR A 42 -0.57 -1.95 13.25
C THR A 42 -1.39 -1.25 12.16
N MET A 43 -2.40 -1.94 11.63
CA MET A 43 -3.30 -1.33 10.64
C MET A 43 -4.05 -0.11 11.18
N PRO A 44 -4.59 -0.11 12.40
CA PRO A 44 -5.20 1.11 12.94
C PRO A 44 -4.24 2.30 12.99
N GLN A 45 -2.97 2.08 13.38
CA GLN A 45 -1.96 3.13 13.37
C GLN A 45 -1.73 3.67 11.96
N GLN A 46 -1.62 2.79 10.98
CA GLN A 46 -1.42 3.18 9.59
C GLN A 46 -2.59 3.98 9.04
N ARG A 47 -3.81 3.58 9.36
CA ARG A 47 -5.02 4.30 8.92
C ARG A 47 -5.13 5.69 9.52
N GLU A 48 -4.77 5.83 10.80
CA GLU A 48 -4.75 7.16 11.45
C GLU A 48 -3.72 8.09 10.81
N ILE A 49 -2.55 7.57 10.49
CA ILE A 49 -1.52 8.35 9.78
C ILE A 49 -2.03 8.78 8.41
N ALA A 50 -2.62 7.87 7.67
CA ALA A 50 -3.11 8.16 6.32
C ALA A 50 -4.15 9.29 6.29
N LYS A 51 -4.98 9.41 7.32
CA LYS A 51 -5.96 10.50 7.40
C LYS A 51 -5.31 11.89 7.35
N LYS A 52 -4.12 12.02 7.89
CA LYS A 52 -3.38 13.28 7.95
C LYS A 52 -2.72 13.63 6.61
N TYR A 53 -2.49 12.65 5.75
CA TYR A 53 -1.70 12.83 4.52
C TYR A 53 -2.46 12.48 3.25
N LYS A 54 -3.78 12.53 3.29
CA LYS A 54 -4.65 12.18 2.17
C LYS A 54 -4.44 13.01 0.91
N GLU A 55 -3.81 14.18 1.04
CA GLU A 55 -3.54 15.08 -0.08
C GLU A 55 -2.21 14.80 -0.78
N LEU A 56 -1.48 13.78 -0.34
CA LEU A 56 -0.23 13.38 -0.98
C LEU A 56 -0.47 13.09 -2.46
N SER A 57 0.39 13.61 -3.34
CA SER A 57 0.24 13.42 -4.79
C SER A 57 0.54 11.99 -5.23
N PHE A 58 0.08 11.61 -6.43
CA PHE A 58 0.43 10.30 -7.01
C PHE A 58 1.94 10.12 -7.15
N SER A 59 2.66 11.17 -7.50
CA SER A 59 4.13 11.14 -7.59
C SER A 59 4.78 10.79 -6.25
N GLN A 60 4.30 11.38 -5.17
CA GLN A 60 4.80 11.10 -3.83
C GLN A 60 4.41 9.70 -3.36
N ILE A 61 3.20 9.24 -3.69
CA ILE A 61 2.76 7.87 -3.41
C ILE A 61 3.67 6.87 -4.14
N ASN A 62 4.06 7.16 -5.37
CA ASN A 62 4.99 6.31 -6.10
C ASN A 62 6.33 6.16 -5.37
N LYS A 63 6.83 7.24 -4.76
CA LYS A 63 8.05 7.17 -3.96
C LYS A 63 7.90 6.25 -2.75
N LEU A 64 6.72 6.24 -2.11
CA LEU A 64 6.43 5.29 -1.03
C LEU A 64 6.48 3.85 -1.53
N LEU A 65 5.96 3.60 -2.73
CA LEU A 65 5.95 2.25 -3.32
C LEU A 65 7.34 1.73 -3.64
N ASP A 66 8.31 2.62 -3.88
CA ASP A 66 9.69 2.23 -4.17
C ASP A 66 10.47 1.83 -2.92
N SER A 67 9.91 2.01 -1.74
CA SER A 67 10.56 1.66 -0.49
C SER A 67 10.55 0.15 -0.25
N LYS A 68 11.62 -0.36 0.37
CA LYS A 68 11.69 -1.74 0.84
C LYS A 68 10.92 -1.95 2.14
N ILE A 69 10.54 -0.86 2.81
CA ILE A 69 9.79 -0.92 4.06
C ILE A 69 8.31 -1.19 3.74
N HIS A 70 7.80 -2.29 4.26
CA HIS A 70 6.43 -2.74 4.01
C HIS A 70 5.39 -1.69 4.39
N GLU A 71 5.55 -1.06 5.55
CA GLU A 71 4.61 -0.04 6.03
C GLU A 71 4.56 1.18 5.11
N HIS A 72 5.65 1.52 4.43
CA HIS A 72 5.62 2.59 3.43
C HIS A 72 4.70 2.22 2.26
N ARG A 73 4.82 0.99 1.77
CA ARG A 73 3.96 0.52 0.68
C ARG A 73 2.51 0.35 1.12
N MET A 74 2.29 -0.09 2.35
CA MET A 74 0.94 -0.17 2.91
C MET A 74 0.30 1.23 3.01
N GLN A 75 1.07 2.25 3.44
CA GLN A 75 0.59 3.63 3.43
C GLN A 75 0.19 4.06 2.02
N ALA A 76 1.02 3.75 1.03
CA ALA A 76 0.70 4.06 -0.35
C ALA A 76 -0.63 3.44 -0.76
N GLY A 77 -0.85 2.17 -0.41
CA GLY A 77 -2.10 1.47 -0.70
C GLY A 77 -3.32 2.12 -0.04
N ILE A 78 -3.21 2.47 1.24
CA ILE A 78 -4.30 3.12 1.96
C ILE A 78 -4.61 4.50 1.35
N LEU A 79 -3.58 5.27 1.02
CA LEU A 79 -3.76 6.57 0.37
C LEU A 79 -4.41 6.44 -1.01
N LEU A 80 -4.05 5.39 -1.76
CA LEU A 80 -4.69 5.12 -3.06
C LEU A 80 -6.17 4.79 -2.90
N THR A 81 -6.57 4.06 -1.86
CA THR A 81 -8.00 3.79 -1.64
C THR A 81 -8.78 5.07 -1.36
N LYS A 82 -8.15 6.04 -0.69
CA LYS A 82 -8.77 7.35 -0.46
C LYS A 82 -8.87 8.15 -1.76
N LYS A 83 -7.84 8.12 -2.60
CA LYS A 83 -7.85 8.78 -3.90
C LYS A 83 -8.83 8.16 -4.87
N ALA A 84 -9.11 6.86 -4.76
CA ALA A 84 -10.05 6.17 -5.62
C ALA A 84 -11.47 6.75 -5.52
N LYS A 85 -11.82 7.32 -4.37
CA LYS A 85 -13.12 7.97 -4.17
C LYS A 85 -13.25 9.28 -4.96
N LEU A 86 -12.15 10.01 -5.11
CA LEU A 86 -12.12 11.32 -5.78
C LEU A 86 -11.66 11.23 -7.23
N PHE A 87 -10.74 10.32 -7.50
CA PHE A 87 -10.09 10.16 -8.81
C PHE A 87 -10.07 8.68 -9.21
N PRO A 88 -11.24 8.07 -9.47
CA PRO A 88 -11.30 6.62 -9.69
C PRO A 88 -10.50 6.13 -10.89
N GLU A 89 -10.58 6.82 -12.02
CA GLU A 89 -9.88 6.41 -13.24
C GLU A 89 -8.37 6.57 -13.12
N GLU A 90 -7.91 7.70 -12.59
CA GLU A 90 -6.48 7.94 -12.39
C GLU A 90 -5.89 6.95 -11.40
N THR A 91 -6.62 6.65 -10.32
CA THR A 91 -6.19 5.68 -9.33
C THR A 91 -6.12 4.28 -9.92
N PHE A 92 -7.11 3.88 -10.71
CA PHE A 92 -7.11 2.59 -11.40
C PHE A 92 -5.88 2.44 -12.30
N ASN A 93 -5.61 3.43 -13.13
CA ASN A 93 -4.46 3.41 -14.03
C ASN A 93 -3.13 3.37 -13.26
N PHE A 94 -3.03 4.15 -12.20
CA PHE A 94 -1.85 4.17 -11.34
C PHE A 94 -1.61 2.80 -10.71
N TYR A 95 -2.67 2.19 -10.16
CA TYR A 95 -2.57 0.88 -9.51
C TYR A 95 -2.10 -0.19 -10.49
N LEU A 96 -2.67 -0.24 -11.69
CA LEU A 96 -2.25 -1.22 -12.70
C LEU A 96 -0.79 -1.05 -13.10
N LYS A 97 -0.35 0.19 -13.27
CA LYS A 97 1.04 0.50 -13.64
C LYS A 97 2.03 0.04 -12.59
N HIS A 98 1.65 0.09 -11.31
CA HIS A 98 2.54 -0.19 -10.18
C HIS A 98 2.16 -1.48 -9.43
N ALA A 99 1.33 -2.34 -10.03
CA ALA A 99 0.81 -3.53 -9.36
C ALA A 99 1.89 -4.46 -8.79
N LYS A 100 3.02 -4.57 -9.46
CA LYS A 100 4.13 -5.43 -9.00
C LYS A 100 4.74 -4.98 -7.68
N LYS A 101 4.55 -3.72 -7.30
CA LYS A 101 5.09 -3.18 -6.04
C LYS A 101 4.25 -3.57 -4.82
N PHE A 102 3.06 -4.12 -5.05
CA PHE A 102 2.19 -4.67 -4.00
C PHE A 102 2.42 -6.17 -3.93
N ASN A 103 3.59 -6.55 -3.39
CA ASN A 103 4.08 -7.92 -3.47
C ASN A 103 3.61 -8.86 -2.35
N ASN A 104 2.95 -8.35 -1.31
CA ASN A 104 2.41 -9.15 -0.23
C ASN A 104 0.88 -9.20 -0.31
N TRP A 105 0.30 -10.32 0.12
CA TRP A 105 -1.14 -10.54 0.03
C TRP A 105 -1.96 -9.49 0.80
N ASP A 106 -1.45 -8.98 1.93
CA ASP A 106 -2.15 -7.96 2.70
C ASP A 106 -2.25 -6.62 1.95
N LEU A 107 -1.24 -6.28 1.17
CA LEU A 107 -1.28 -5.08 0.32
C LEU A 107 -2.35 -5.22 -0.75
N VAL A 108 -2.45 -6.39 -1.38
CA VAL A 108 -3.46 -6.65 -2.40
C VAL A 108 -4.87 -6.62 -1.78
N ASP A 109 -5.06 -7.28 -0.65
CA ASP A 109 -6.35 -7.33 0.03
C ASP A 109 -6.87 -5.95 0.41
N VAL A 110 -5.99 -5.06 0.88
CA VAL A 110 -6.37 -3.70 1.28
C VAL A 110 -6.73 -2.84 0.07
N THR A 111 -6.05 -3.01 -1.06
CA THR A 111 -6.11 -2.07 -2.18
C THR A 111 -6.95 -2.53 -3.35
N CYS A 112 -6.90 -3.81 -3.72
CA CYS A 112 -7.47 -4.30 -4.97
C CYS A 112 -8.98 -4.04 -5.08
N THR A 113 -9.73 -4.35 -4.04
CA THR A 113 -11.19 -4.20 -4.05
C THR A 113 -11.60 -2.75 -4.33
N ARG A 114 -10.95 -1.79 -3.67
CA ARG A 114 -11.35 -0.38 -3.75
C ARG A 114 -10.75 0.36 -4.93
N THR A 115 -9.63 -0.10 -5.48
CA THR A 115 -8.99 0.56 -6.62
C THR A 115 -9.38 -0.07 -7.94
N VAL A 116 -9.28 -1.39 -8.04
CA VAL A 116 -9.56 -2.13 -9.29
C VAL A 116 -10.97 -2.71 -9.27
N GLY A 117 -11.35 -3.40 -8.18
CA GLY A 117 -12.63 -4.08 -8.09
C GLY A 117 -13.82 -3.14 -8.21
N GLU A 118 -13.87 -2.07 -7.40
CA GLU A 118 -14.97 -1.11 -7.44
C GLU A 118 -15.04 -0.38 -8.78
N PHE A 119 -13.89 0.00 -9.32
CA PHE A 119 -13.84 0.66 -10.63
C PHE A 119 -14.44 -0.22 -11.73
N LEU A 120 -14.15 -1.53 -11.69
CA LEU A 120 -14.58 -2.46 -12.74
C LEU A 120 -16.03 -2.93 -12.60
N LEU A 121 -16.70 -2.70 -11.46
CA LEU A 121 -18.09 -3.09 -11.25
C LEU A 121 -19.00 -2.55 -12.37
N ASP A 122 -18.81 -1.30 -12.76
CA ASP A 122 -19.63 -0.64 -13.77
C ASP A 122 -18.94 -0.56 -15.14
N LYS A 123 -17.87 -1.32 -15.35
CA LYS A 123 -17.06 -1.25 -16.57
C LYS A 123 -16.78 -2.65 -17.15
N PRO A 124 -17.79 -3.30 -17.74
CA PRO A 124 -17.65 -4.68 -18.21
C PRO A 124 -16.49 -4.93 -19.16
N LYS A 125 -16.22 -3.98 -20.05
CA LYS A 125 -15.12 -4.12 -21.03
C LYS A 125 -13.75 -4.19 -20.37
N GLN A 126 -13.58 -3.48 -19.25
CA GLN A 126 -12.31 -3.43 -18.54
C GLN A 126 -12.13 -4.60 -17.57
N ARG A 127 -13.20 -5.31 -17.22
CA ARG A 127 -13.12 -6.51 -16.38
C ARG A 127 -12.23 -7.60 -16.96
N LYS A 128 -12.02 -7.59 -18.28
CA LYS A 128 -11.14 -8.55 -18.94
C LYS A 128 -9.71 -8.52 -18.40
N ILE A 129 -9.29 -7.41 -17.79
CA ILE A 129 -7.96 -7.28 -17.19
C ILE A 129 -7.79 -8.27 -16.02
N LEU A 130 -8.88 -8.68 -15.36
CA LEU A 130 -8.84 -9.60 -14.24
C LEU A 130 -8.68 -11.07 -14.66
N TYR A 131 -8.83 -11.34 -15.93
CA TYR A 131 -8.70 -12.67 -16.53
C TYR A 131 -7.53 -12.69 -17.50
#